data_434999912e3278c0bad03bc491a37bda
#
_entry.id   434999912e3278c0bad03bc491a37bda
#
_cell.length_a   1.000
_cell.length_b   1.000
_cell.length_c   1.000
_cell.angle_alpha   90.00
_cell.angle_beta   90.00
_cell.angle_gamma   90.00
#
_symmetry.space_group_name_H-M   'P 1'
#
loop_
_entity.id
_entity.type
_entity.pdbx_description
1 polymer ?
#
loop_
_entity_poly.entity_id
_entity_poly.type
_entity_poly.pdbx_seq_one_letter_code
_entity_poly.pdbx_strand_id
1 'polypeptide(L)'
;MNVFEEFNRLMKELENHRVRYALVGGVAMAFYTEPRFTKDIDLLVHADDFDGVKGILEKDGYFESASPWTFRNVAIELHRFLKVVDDEDEMLIDILVARDEEVRKVIQNAVEAESEEGRVMLANKQDLIWLKKTRDSKQDQADIEKLTDDKDR
;
A
#
# COMPACT_ATOMS: atom_id res chain seq x y z
N MET A 1 -20.20 -4.70 1.90
CA MET A 1 -18.77 -4.94 1.57
C MET A 1 -17.92 -4.38 2.70
N ASN A 2 -16.87 -5.08 3.09
CA ASN A 2 -15.96 -4.58 4.10
C ASN A 2 -14.54 -4.43 3.53
N VAL A 3 -13.68 -3.80 4.31
CA VAL A 3 -12.29 -3.51 3.90
C VAL A 3 -11.54 -4.79 3.51
N PHE A 4 -11.74 -5.86 4.25
CA PHE A 4 -11.02 -7.12 3.99
C PHE A 4 -11.45 -7.77 2.68
N GLU A 5 -12.73 -7.76 2.39
CA GLU A 5 -13.24 -8.30 1.12
C GLU A 5 -12.70 -7.49 -0.07
N GLU A 6 -12.74 -6.17 0.06
CA GLU A 6 -12.23 -5.29 -0.99
C GLU A 6 -10.73 -5.46 -1.18
N PHE A 7 -9.99 -5.55 -0.08
CA PHE A 7 -8.55 -5.80 -0.11
C PHE A 7 -8.22 -7.10 -0.84
N ASN A 8 -8.89 -8.19 -0.47
CA ASN A 8 -8.62 -9.50 -1.07
C ASN A 8 -8.94 -9.51 -2.56
N ARG A 9 -10.05 -8.90 -2.93
CA ARG A 9 -10.45 -8.80 -4.33
C ARG A 9 -9.40 -8.02 -5.14
N LEU A 10 -8.94 -6.89 -4.61
CA LEU A 10 -7.95 -6.06 -5.26
C LEU A 10 -6.62 -6.81 -5.42
N MET A 11 -6.17 -7.51 -4.39
CA MET A 11 -4.92 -8.26 -4.45
C MET A 11 -4.98 -9.35 -5.53
N LYS A 12 -6.10 -10.03 -5.65
CA LYS A 12 -6.28 -11.03 -6.70
C LYS A 12 -6.22 -10.42 -8.10
N GLU A 13 -6.83 -9.26 -8.28
CA GLU A 13 -6.78 -8.58 -9.57
C GLU A 13 -5.37 -8.15 -9.95
N LEU A 14 -4.62 -7.62 -8.97
CA LEU A 14 -3.23 -7.24 -9.21
C LEU A 14 -2.38 -8.46 -9.59
N GLU A 15 -2.55 -9.57 -8.90
CA GLU A 15 -1.86 -10.81 -9.24
C GLU A 15 -2.22 -11.30 -10.63
N ASN A 16 -3.50 -11.28 -10.99
CA ASN A 16 -3.97 -11.73 -12.30
C ASN A 16 -3.40 -10.89 -13.44
N HIS A 17 -3.14 -9.62 -13.19
CA HIS A 17 -2.57 -8.71 -14.19
C HIS A 17 -1.05 -8.57 -14.06
N ARG A 18 -0.42 -9.37 -13.19
CA ARG A 18 1.04 -9.39 -12.99
C ARG A 18 1.62 -8.03 -12.64
N VAL A 19 0.91 -7.27 -11.83
CA VAL A 19 1.37 -5.96 -11.35
C VAL A 19 2.50 -6.16 -10.34
N ARG A 20 3.57 -5.36 -10.50
CA ARG A 20 4.69 -5.34 -9.55
C ARG A 20 4.36 -4.33 -8.45
N TYR A 21 4.12 -4.82 -7.25
CA TYR A 21 3.69 -3.98 -6.14
C TYR A 21 4.26 -4.48 -4.82
N ALA A 22 4.23 -3.61 -3.82
CA ALA A 22 4.47 -3.98 -2.43
C ALA A 22 3.42 -3.28 -1.56
N LEU A 23 2.77 -4.04 -0.70
CA LEU A 23 1.85 -3.49 0.28
C LEU A 23 2.64 -2.72 1.33
N VAL A 24 2.24 -1.48 1.61
CA VAL A 24 2.88 -0.60 2.59
C VAL A 24 1.79 0.01 3.48
N GLY A 25 2.15 0.93 4.37
CA GLY A 25 1.17 1.65 5.18
C GLY A 25 0.52 0.83 6.28
N GLY A 26 -0.69 1.22 6.67
CA GLY A 26 -1.39 0.65 7.82
C GLY A 26 -1.76 -0.82 7.69
N VAL A 27 -2.17 -1.24 6.50
CA VAL A 27 -2.50 -2.66 6.27
C VAL A 27 -1.23 -3.52 6.37
N ALA A 28 -0.10 -3.02 5.84
CA ALA A 28 1.17 -3.72 5.98
C ALA A 28 1.59 -3.86 7.44
N MET A 29 1.35 -2.84 8.25
CA MET A 29 1.63 -2.89 9.69
C MET A 29 0.94 -4.05 10.38
N ALA A 30 -0.27 -4.38 9.96
CA ALA A 30 -1.05 -5.47 10.56
C ALA A 30 -0.40 -6.85 10.39
N PHE A 31 0.49 -7.00 9.41
CA PHE A 31 1.23 -8.25 9.22
C PHE A 31 2.44 -8.37 10.16
N TYR A 32 2.96 -7.26 10.65
CA TYR A 32 4.17 -7.23 11.47
C TYR A 32 3.91 -6.95 12.93
N THR A 33 2.84 -6.25 13.25
CA THR A 33 2.53 -5.78 14.60
C THR A 33 1.06 -6.04 14.93
N GLU A 34 0.56 -5.42 15.99
CA GLU A 34 -0.85 -5.55 16.33
C GLU A 34 -1.74 -4.99 15.23
N PRO A 35 -2.78 -5.72 14.80
CA PRO A 35 -3.73 -5.20 13.84
C PRO A 35 -4.39 -3.93 14.35
N ARG A 36 -4.52 -2.94 13.47
CA ARG A 36 -5.27 -1.73 13.77
C ARG A 36 -6.30 -1.51 12.66
N PHE A 37 -7.39 -0.84 13.01
CA PHE A 37 -8.41 -0.52 12.05
C PHE A 37 -7.86 0.49 11.03
N THR A 38 -8.07 0.21 9.75
CA THR A 38 -7.74 1.15 8.68
C THR A 38 -8.72 0.95 7.52
N LYS A 39 -9.12 2.06 6.92
CA LYS A 39 -9.92 2.06 5.69
C LYS A 39 -9.06 2.32 4.46
N ASP A 40 -7.78 2.58 4.66
CA ASP A 40 -6.87 2.97 3.59
C ASP A 40 -5.97 1.81 3.23
N ILE A 41 -5.85 1.56 1.95
CA ILE A 41 -4.91 0.58 1.41
C ILE A 41 -3.81 1.37 0.71
N ASP A 42 -2.56 1.14 1.08
CA ASP A 42 -1.41 1.81 0.48
C ASP A 42 -0.57 0.80 -0.29
N LEU A 43 -0.41 1.03 -1.59
CA LEU A 43 0.35 0.15 -2.47
C LEU A 43 1.45 0.93 -3.16
N LEU A 44 2.68 0.45 -3.02
CA LEU A 44 3.80 0.94 -3.81
C LEU A 44 3.83 0.14 -5.11
N VAL A 45 3.81 0.81 -6.26
CA VAL A 45 3.80 0.15 -7.56
C VAL A 45 4.92 0.65 -8.45
N HIS A 46 5.37 -0.22 -9.34
CA HIS A 46 6.35 0.14 -10.37
C HIS A 46 5.72 1.16 -11.33
N ALA A 47 6.50 2.18 -11.70
CA ALA A 47 6.00 3.24 -12.57
C ALA A 47 5.41 2.71 -13.88
N ASP A 48 6.01 1.69 -14.45
CA ASP A 48 5.54 1.09 -15.70
C ASP A 48 4.19 0.39 -15.57
N ASP A 49 3.78 0.04 -14.35
CA ASP A 49 2.53 -0.66 -14.10
C ASP A 49 1.40 0.28 -13.67
N PHE A 50 1.70 1.55 -13.47
CA PHE A 50 0.71 2.49 -12.92
C PHE A 50 -0.54 2.60 -13.80
N ASP A 51 -0.38 2.74 -15.11
CA ASP A 51 -1.54 2.88 -16.01
C ASP A 51 -2.45 1.66 -15.95
N GLY A 52 -1.85 0.47 -15.85
CA GLY A 52 -2.61 -0.76 -15.67
C GLY A 52 -3.37 -0.80 -14.36
N VAL A 53 -2.74 -0.38 -13.27
CA VAL A 53 -3.38 -0.30 -11.95
C VAL A 53 -4.54 0.69 -11.98
N LYS A 54 -4.33 1.86 -12.57
CA LYS A 54 -5.38 2.87 -12.71
C LYS A 54 -6.58 2.31 -13.46
N GLY A 55 -6.34 1.59 -14.55
CA GLY A 55 -7.40 0.94 -15.32
C GLY A 55 -8.19 -0.07 -14.50
N ILE A 56 -7.50 -0.89 -13.69
CA ILE A 56 -8.14 -1.85 -12.80
C ILE A 56 -9.04 -1.12 -11.80
N LEU A 57 -8.52 -0.08 -11.17
CA LEU A 57 -9.28 0.67 -10.17
C LEU A 57 -10.50 1.38 -10.77
N GLU A 58 -10.33 2.02 -11.91
CA GLU A 58 -11.45 2.71 -12.57
C GLU A 58 -12.56 1.74 -12.97
N LYS A 59 -12.20 0.58 -13.47
CA LYS A 59 -13.16 -0.47 -13.81
C LYS A 59 -13.95 -0.94 -12.60
N ASP A 60 -13.34 -0.92 -11.43
CA ASP A 60 -13.97 -1.34 -10.18
C ASP A 60 -14.74 -0.21 -9.48
N GLY A 61 -14.84 0.96 -10.09
CA GLY A 61 -15.61 2.07 -9.57
C GLY A 61 -14.83 3.11 -8.79
N TYR A 62 -13.51 2.99 -8.76
CA TYR A 62 -12.67 4.02 -8.11
C TYR A 62 -12.43 5.19 -9.05
N PHE A 63 -12.25 6.36 -8.48
CA PHE A 63 -11.84 7.55 -9.22
C PHE A 63 -10.74 8.28 -8.46
N GLU A 64 -9.88 8.96 -9.18
CA GLU A 64 -8.80 9.74 -8.59
C GLU A 64 -9.39 10.98 -7.94
N SER A 65 -9.31 11.09 -6.61
CA SER A 65 -10.05 12.07 -5.82
C SER A 65 -9.32 13.39 -5.60
N ALA A 66 -8.02 13.44 -5.95
CA ALA A 66 -7.21 14.63 -5.77
C ALA A 66 -6.11 14.65 -6.84
N SER A 67 -5.53 15.83 -7.08
CA SER A 67 -4.34 15.92 -7.95
C SER A 67 -3.19 15.15 -7.31
N PRO A 68 -2.36 14.46 -8.11
CA PRO A 68 -1.20 13.76 -7.56
C PRO A 68 -0.22 14.71 -6.89
N TRP A 69 0.51 14.20 -5.89
CA TRP A 69 1.58 14.99 -5.28
C TRP A 69 2.82 14.14 -5.08
N THR A 70 3.98 14.81 -5.02
CA THR A 70 5.27 14.16 -4.84
C THR A 70 5.77 14.36 -3.42
N PHE A 71 6.49 13.35 -2.91
CA PHE A 71 7.13 13.45 -1.60
C PHE A 71 8.44 14.25 -1.72
N ARG A 72 8.84 14.93 -0.64
CA ARG A 72 10.05 15.76 -0.66
C ARG A 72 11.34 14.95 -0.59
N ASN A 73 11.34 13.91 0.25
CA ASN A 73 12.59 13.23 0.63
C ASN A 73 12.77 11.89 -0.06
N VAL A 74 11.84 11.51 -0.91
CA VAL A 74 11.86 10.21 -1.58
C VAL A 74 11.14 10.34 -2.93
N ALA A 75 11.62 9.61 -3.92
CA ALA A 75 11.07 9.70 -5.28
C ALA A 75 9.78 8.88 -5.41
N ILE A 76 8.73 9.38 -4.80
CA ILE A 76 7.39 8.79 -4.82
C ILE A 76 6.37 9.84 -5.26
N GLU A 77 5.51 9.45 -6.19
CA GLU A 77 4.33 10.23 -6.56
C GLU A 77 3.10 9.49 -6.06
N LEU A 78 2.26 10.17 -5.30
CA LEU A 78 1.08 9.56 -4.70
C LEU A 78 -0.18 9.91 -5.48
N HIS A 79 -0.96 8.90 -5.81
CA HIS A 79 -2.27 9.04 -6.44
C HIS A 79 -3.32 8.44 -5.53
N ARG A 80 -4.30 9.24 -5.13
CA ARG A 80 -5.37 8.80 -4.23
C ARG A 80 -6.63 8.48 -5.01
N PHE A 81 -7.13 7.28 -4.79
CA PHE A 81 -8.37 6.79 -5.41
C PHE A 81 -9.43 6.57 -4.34
N LEU A 82 -10.66 6.90 -4.69
CA LEU A 82 -11.79 6.82 -3.81
C LEU A 82 -12.92 6.05 -4.48
N LYS A 83 -13.61 5.22 -3.70
CA LYS A 83 -14.84 4.56 -4.13
C LYS A 83 -15.87 4.71 -3.04
N VAL A 84 -17.05 5.18 -3.39
CA VAL A 84 -18.19 5.24 -2.48
C VAL A 84 -18.87 3.87 -2.51
N VAL A 85 -18.86 3.18 -1.39
CA VAL A 85 -19.39 1.81 -1.30
C VAL A 85 -20.89 1.84 -0.98
N ASP A 86 -21.28 2.73 -0.06
CA ASP A 86 -22.68 2.98 0.26
C ASP A 86 -22.82 4.40 0.81
N ASP A 87 -23.99 4.77 1.34
CA ASP A 87 -24.26 6.14 1.77
C ASP A 87 -23.34 6.65 2.87
N GLU A 88 -22.68 5.76 3.62
CA GLU A 88 -21.85 6.13 4.76
C GLU A 88 -20.41 5.64 4.65
N ASP A 89 -20.11 4.76 3.71
CA ASP A 89 -18.79 4.14 3.62
C ASP A 89 -18.10 4.46 2.30
N GLU A 90 -16.81 4.73 2.43
CA GLU A 90 -15.94 4.94 1.29
C GLU A 90 -14.63 4.18 1.50
N MET A 91 -14.00 3.79 0.38
CA MET A 91 -12.71 3.11 0.39
C MET A 91 -11.67 4.03 -0.24
N LEU A 92 -10.54 4.17 0.44
CA LEU A 92 -9.40 4.93 -0.07
C LEU A 92 -8.27 3.98 -0.43
N ILE A 93 -7.75 4.15 -1.63
CA ILE A 93 -6.57 3.42 -2.06
C ILE A 93 -5.55 4.44 -2.51
N ASP A 94 -4.40 4.45 -1.84
CA ASP A 94 -3.28 5.29 -2.20
C ASP A 94 -2.28 4.49 -3.01
N ILE A 95 -2.06 4.90 -4.25
CA ILE A 95 -1.07 4.29 -5.12
C ILE A 95 0.18 5.16 -5.09
N LEU A 96 1.26 4.61 -4.54
CA LEU A 96 2.56 5.25 -4.47
C LEU A 96 3.39 4.76 -5.63
N VAL A 97 3.68 5.66 -6.56
CA VAL A 97 4.44 5.29 -7.76
C VAL A 97 5.93 5.46 -7.47
N ALA A 98 6.68 4.36 -7.62
CA ALA A 98 8.13 4.36 -7.41
C ALA A 98 8.82 5.05 -8.61
N ARG A 99 9.45 6.20 -8.37
CA ARG A 99 10.01 7.05 -9.43
C ARG A 99 11.49 6.84 -9.66
N ASP A 100 12.20 6.15 -8.77
CA ASP A 100 13.63 5.87 -8.95
C ASP A 100 13.97 4.45 -8.52
N GLU A 101 15.23 4.07 -8.75
CA GLU A 101 15.75 2.74 -8.47
C GLU A 101 15.72 2.41 -6.97
N GLU A 102 16.01 3.37 -6.12
CA GLU A 102 16.03 3.17 -4.67
C GLU A 102 14.65 2.75 -4.16
N VAL A 103 13.61 3.44 -4.61
CA VAL A 103 12.23 3.11 -4.22
C VAL A 103 11.79 1.80 -4.86
N ARG A 104 12.18 1.52 -6.10
CA ARG A 104 11.84 0.26 -6.78
C ARG A 104 12.39 -0.96 -6.06
N LYS A 105 13.51 -0.81 -5.35
CA LYS A 105 14.08 -1.90 -4.56
C LYS A 105 13.13 -2.41 -3.48
N VAL A 106 12.27 -1.55 -2.94
CA VAL A 106 11.25 -1.97 -1.98
C VAL A 106 10.34 -3.03 -2.61
N ILE A 107 9.94 -2.82 -3.86
CA ILE A 107 9.11 -3.78 -4.60
C ILE A 107 9.90 -5.06 -4.87
N GLN A 108 11.14 -4.93 -5.33
CA GLN A 108 12.00 -6.08 -5.64
C GLN A 108 12.27 -6.95 -4.42
N ASN A 109 12.39 -6.33 -3.25
CA ASN A 109 12.69 -7.01 -1.98
C ASN A 109 11.42 -7.37 -1.19
N ALA A 110 10.24 -7.14 -1.75
CA ALA A 110 9.00 -7.49 -1.10
C ALA A 110 8.96 -8.99 -0.79
N VAL A 111 8.35 -9.33 0.34
CA VAL A 111 8.22 -10.71 0.79
C VAL A 111 6.81 -11.20 0.58
N GLU A 112 6.68 -12.48 0.29
CA GLU A 112 5.38 -13.10 0.14
C GLU A 112 4.79 -13.37 1.53
N ALA A 113 3.59 -12.89 1.76
CA ALA A 113 2.84 -13.17 2.98
C ALA A 113 1.54 -13.86 2.60
N GLU A 114 1.09 -14.79 3.45
CA GLU A 114 -0.17 -15.47 3.21
C GLU A 114 -1.29 -14.86 4.02
N SER A 115 -2.43 -14.69 3.37
CA SER A 115 -3.69 -14.36 4.02
C SER A 115 -4.66 -15.52 3.80
N GLU A 116 -5.81 -15.48 4.50
CA GLU A 116 -6.82 -16.54 4.37
C GLU A 116 -7.30 -16.75 2.93
N GLU A 117 -7.20 -15.73 2.09
CA GLU A 117 -7.75 -15.77 0.73
C GLU A 117 -6.68 -15.71 -0.36
N GLY A 118 -5.41 -15.87 -0.01
CA GLY A 118 -4.34 -15.90 -0.98
C GLY A 118 -3.09 -15.21 -0.49
N ARG A 119 -2.14 -15.02 -1.38
CA ARG A 119 -0.88 -14.40 -1.05
C ARG A 119 -0.89 -12.91 -1.39
N VAL A 120 -0.08 -12.16 -0.67
CA VAL A 120 0.17 -10.75 -0.95
C VAL A 120 1.68 -10.50 -0.94
N MET A 121 2.11 -9.51 -1.70
CA MET A 121 3.50 -9.06 -1.69
C MET A 121 3.61 -7.90 -0.71
N LEU A 122 4.43 -8.07 0.31
CA LEU A 122 4.53 -7.19 1.45
C LEU A 122 5.92 -6.55 1.49
N ALA A 123 6.00 -5.23 1.66
CA ALA A 123 7.29 -4.58 1.91
C ALA A 123 7.93 -5.23 3.13
N ASN A 124 9.23 -5.54 3.06
CA ASN A 124 9.90 -6.11 4.21
C ASN A 124 9.97 -5.08 5.35
N LYS A 125 10.25 -5.56 6.55
CA LYS A 125 10.20 -4.74 7.74
C LYS A 125 11.16 -3.55 7.68
N GLN A 126 12.37 -3.79 7.19
CA GLN A 126 13.38 -2.74 7.06
C GLN A 126 12.96 -1.66 6.07
N ASP A 127 12.41 -2.06 4.93
CA ASP A 127 11.95 -1.13 3.91
C ASP A 127 10.73 -0.34 4.38
N LEU A 128 9.84 -0.98 5.14
CA LEU A 128 8.69 -0.29 5.72
C LEU A 128 9.14 0.79 6.70
N ILE A 129 10.14 0.50 7.53
CA ILE A 129 10.75 1.47 8.44
C ILE A 129 11.37 2.63 7.65
N TRP A 130 12.11 2.31 6.58
CA TRP A 130 12.74 3.31 5.73
C TRP A 130 11.72 4.28 5.13
N LEU A 131 10.62 3.76 4.59
CA LEU A 131 9.55 4.59 4.03
C LEU A 131 8.94 5.51 5.10
N LYS A 132 8.71 4.98 6.30
CA LYS A 132 8.14 5.76 7.40
C LYS A 132 9.08 6.85 7.88
N LYS A 133 10.38 6.59 7.88
CA LYS A 133 11.38 7.61 8.23
C LYS A 133 11.37 8.76 7.22
N THR A 134 11.15 8.48 5.95
CA THR A 134 11.10 9.54 4.93
C THR A 134 9.88 10.44 5.10
N ARG A 135 8.76 9.92 5.61
CA ARG A 135 7.56 10.72 5.90
C ARG A 135 7.66 11.46 7.23
N ASP A 136 8.23 10.81 8.23
CA ASP A 136 8.56 11.35 9.56
C ASP A 136 7.40 12.07 10.27
N SER A 137 6.18 11.55 10.18
CA SER A 137 5.05 12.03 10.97
C SER A 137 5.09 11.41 12.37
N LYS A 138 4.25 11.92 13.30
CA LYS A 138 4.13 11.32 14.63
C LYS A 138 3.62 9.89 14.55
N GLN A 139 2.69 9.61 13.66
CA GLN A 139 2.20 8.25 13.45
C GLN A 139 3.31 7.36 12.88
N ASP A 140 4.12 7.87 11.96
CA ASP A 140 5.24 7.12 11.41
C ASP A 140 6.28 6.80 12.47
N GLN A 141 6.57 7.73 13.38
CA GLN A 141 7.49 7.50 14.49
C GLN A 141 6.97 6.40 15.43
N ALA A 142 5.69 6.44 15.78
CA ALA A 142 5.06 5.41 16.60
C ALA A 142 5.10 4.05 15.91
N ASP A 143 4.84 3.99 14.63
CA ASP A 143 4.89 2.77 13.83
C ASP A 143 6.30 2.18 13.77
N ILE A 144 7.32 3.04 13.65
CA ILE A 144 8.73 2.62 13.66
C ILE A 144 9.06 1.97 15.00
N GLU A 145 8.62 2.56 16.11
CA GLU A 145 8.84 1.98 17.44
C GLU A 145 8.23 0.58 17.53
N LYS A 146 7.00 0.41 17.09
CA LYS A 146 6.34 -0.90 17.10
C LYS A 146 7.07 -1.93 16.26
N LEU A 147 7.54 -1.55 15.08
CA LEU A 147 8.29 -2.44 14.20
C LEU A 147 9.63 -2.84 14.80
N THR A 148 10.27 -1.92 15.52
CA THR A 148 11.55 -2.15 16.16
C THR A 148 11.40 -3.03 17.41
N ASP A 149 10.37 -2.81 18.22
CA ASP A 149 10.14 -3.55 19.45
C ASP A 149 9.68 -4.99 19.20
N ASP A 150 9.05 -5.25 18.04
CA ASP A 150 8.57 -6.57 17.66
C ASP A 150 9.62 -7.43 16.96
N LYS A 151 10.85 -6.99 16.92
CA LYS A 151 11.94 -7.68 16.19
C LYS A 151 12.20 -9.09 16.66
N ASP A 152 11.81 -9.43 17.87
CA ASP A 152 12.06 -10.74 18.49
C ASP A 152 10.92 -11.74 18.30
N ARG A 153 9.88 -11.35 17.60
CA ARG A 153 8.75 -12.23 17.31
C ARG A 153 8.94 -13.03 16.04
#